data_62c247aabaf71b65fdcfbdce5da3701c
#
_entry.id   62c247aabaf71b65fdcfbdce5da3701c
#
_cell.length_a   1.000
_cell.length_b   1.000
_cell.length_c   1.000
_cell.angle_alpha   90.00
_cell.angle_beta   90.00
_cell.angle_gamma   90.00
#
_symmetry.space_group_name_H-M   'P 1'
#
loop_
_entity.id
_entity.type
_entity.pdbx_description
1 polymer ?
#
loop_
_entity_poly.entity_id
_entity_poly.type
_entity_poly.pdbx_seq_one_letter_code
_entity_poly.pdbx_strand_id
1 'polypeptide(L)'
;MKTMKQLLILAITLVSMLSMAISCREPEPEPEPEPVVVDKDYNFDLYVCAVKHGGMSQNKNGTYMRSVPALTADQPRVEFTGKGVDITQNYTLESITRGKYYYQVPQKATGGFVKFHIERNAAGDESIVEDAEVPFKDNVYSARKYTHAWIGDSTTLVIIGTADKAKKIIWSKLSESNLAIQSEGTFDIKLPEGFNAFSTAGLLTYRKSDKKLYYFYLTKREAGQSDAATSVTNIAVIDPETMKVESNTAVPSAVMEETAGSAYGELMQSMIMYDEADNLYVAGMITVNDQEMGILRRIPVGSKTFDATWNGFPNPEGKLLTVQYLGNGKALSYSRDETLGTKIDSKSHFYSIINLANGSRERVKFNGQDLQYCGGRFSQRSVVVNNKAYIGVGGEVEGEAETNYPTIYIYDCKTGVVEKGIELSKGFCFDIIRAMDVK
;
A
#
# COMPACT_ATOMS: atom_id res chain seq x y z
N MET A 1 35.85 4.73 -76.11
CA MET A 1 34.70 3.80 -76.09
C MET A 1 34.83 2.62 -75.08
N LYS A 2 36.06 2.18 -74.73
CA LYS A 2 36.22 1.07 -73.73
C LYS A 2 35.91 1.44 -72.33
N THR A 3 36.12 2.66 -71.86
CA THR A 3 35.92 3.15 -70.50
C THR A 3 34.45 3.31 -70.12
N MET A 4 33.60 3.65 -71.07
CA MET A 4 32.14 3.84 -70.76
C MET A 4 31.38 2.53 -70.63
N LYS A 5 31.80 1.44 -71.26
CA LYS A 5 31.20 0.11 -71.07
C LYS A 5 31.59 -0.52 -69.75
N GLN A 6 32.79 -0.25 -69.24
CA GLN A 6 33.21 -0.75 -67.92
C GLN A 6 32.51 -0.04 -66.76
N LEU A 7 32.22 1.28 -66.88
CA LEU A 7 31.44 2.02 -65.89
C LEU A 7 29.97 1.59 -65.88
N LEU A 8 29.39 1.25 -67.01
CA LEU A 8 28.00 0.79 -67.11
C LEU A 8 27.81 -0.60 -66.48
N ILE A 9 28.79 -1.52 -66.66
CA ILE A 9 28.75 -2.86 -66.05
C ILE A 9 28.95 -2.78 -64.51
N LEU A 10 29.80 -1.86 -64.04
CA LEU A 10 30.01 -1.65 -62.58
C LEU A 10 28.78 -1.05 -61.94
N ALA A 11 28.05 -0.15 -62.60
CA ALA A 11 26.81 0.44 -62.11
C ALA A 11 25.65 -0.58 -62.01
N ILE A 12 25.57 -1.47 -63.06
CA ILE A 12 24.52 -2.51 -63.04
C ILE A 12 24.78 -3.59 -62.01
N THR A 13 26.04 -3.96 -61.71
CA THR A 13 26.40 -4.90 -60.64
C THR A 13 26.19 -4.30 -59.26
N LEU A 14 26.41 -2.99 -59.06
CA LEU A 14 26.18 -2.33 -57.78
C LEU A 14 24.67 -2.20 -57.46
N VAL A 15 23.83 -1.94 -58.46
CA VAL A 15 22.38 -1.87 -58.30
C VAL A 15 21.76 -3.26 -58.05
N SER A 16 22.30 -4.32 -58.67
CA SER A 16 21.84 -5.68 -58.40
C SER A 16 22.29 -6.23 -57.06
N MET A 17 23.42 -5.79 -56.49
CA MET A 17 23.81 -6.12 -55.11
C MET A 17 23.03 -5.33 -54.05
N LEU A 18 22.60 -4.11 -54.37
CA LEU A 18 21.74 -3.34 -53.47
C LEU A 18 20.30 -3.89 -53.41
N SER A 19 19.78 -4.45 -54.50
CA SER A 19 18.43 -5.04 -54.53
C SER A 19 18.35 -6.43 -53.87
N MET A 20 19.48 -7.15 -53.74
CA MET A 20 19.52 -8.42 -53.00
C MET A 20 19.70 -8.24 -51.48
N ALA A 21 20.15 -7.08 -51.01
CA ALA A 21 20.27 -6.78 -49.58
C ALA A 21 18.94 -6.35 -48.94
N ILE A 22 17.89 -6.09 -49.72
CA ILE A 22 16.56 -5.65 -49.21
C ILE A 22 15.59 -6.83 -49.10
N SER A 23 15.95 -8.04 -49.58
CA SER A 23 15.03 -9.18 -49.69
C SER A 23 15.13 -10.24 -48.58
N CYS A 24 15.89 -10.01 -47.51
CA CYS A 24 15.97 -10.94 -46.38
C CYS A 24 15.85 -10.20 -45.07
N ARG A 25 14.84 -9.33 -44.94
CA ARG A 25 14.29 -9.07 -43.59
C ARG A 25 13.21 -10.10 -43.36
N GLU A 26 13.45 -11.03 -42.44
CA GLU A 26 12.38 -11.79 -41.85
C GLU A 26 11.32 -10.80 -41.35
N PRO A 27 10.04 -11.03 -41.61
CA PRO A 27 9.00 -10.18 -41.05
C PRO A 27 9.22 -10.13 -39.54
N GLU A 28 9.28 -8.93 -38.95
CA GLU A 28 9.29 -8.77 -37.52
C GLU A 28 8.12 -9.59 -36.98
N PRO A 29 8.35 -10.44 -35.96
CA PRO A 29 7.23 -11.18 -35.33
C PRO A 29 6.16 -10.18 -34.96
N GLU A 30 4.93 -10.47 -35.37
CA GLU A 30 3.79 -9.66 -34.92
C GLU A 30 3.87 -9.55 -33.39
N PRO A 31 3.70 -8.35 -32.83
CA PRO A 31 3.71 -8.19 -31.38
C PRO A 31 2.70 -9.18 -30.79
N GLU A 32 3.17 -9.99 -29.87
CA GLU A 32 2.26 -10.89 -29.14
C GLU A 32 1.08 -10.05 -28.61
N PRO A 33 -0.16 -10.51 -28.81
CA PRO A 33 -1.31 -9.77 -28.30
C PRO A 33 -1.14 -9.57 -26.80
N GLU A 34 -1.26 -8.32 -26.37
CA GLU A 34 -1.20 -7.99 -24.95
C GLU A 34 -2.16 -8.93 -24.19
N PRO A 35 -1.72 -9.50 -23.06
CA PRO A 35 -2.55 -10.39 -22.28
C PRO A 35 -3.86 -9.67 -21.96
N VAL A 36 -4.98 -10.26 -22.32
CA VAL A 36 -6.33 -9.75 -22.01
C VAL A 36 -6.43 -9.76 -20.50
N VAL A 37 -6.34 -8.60 -19.87
CA VAL A 37 -6.62 -8.44 -18.45
C VAL A 37 -8.13 -8.63 -18.29
N VAL A 38 -8.53 -9.78 -17.81
CA VAL A 38 -9.92 -10.04 -17.45
C VAL A 38 -10.19 -9.30 -16.15
N ASP A 39 -11.14 -8.36 -16.17
CA ASP A 39 -11.59 -7.68 -14.98
C ASP A 39 -12.10 -8.71 -13.96
N LYS A 40 -11.61 -8.60 -12.74
CA LYS A 40 -11.97 -9.49 -11.65
C LYS A 40 -13.18 -8.92 -10.91
N ASP A 41 -14.10 -9.78 -10.52
CA ASP A 41 -15.24 -9.37 -9.71
C ASP A 41 -14.84 -9.20 -8.25
N TYR A 42 -15.21 -8.05 -7.68
CA TYR A 42 -14.94 -7.70 -6.30
C TYR A 42 -16.20 -7.34 -5.55
N ASN A 43 -16.24 -7.73 -4.26
CA ASN A 43 -17.02 -7.03 -3.25
C ASN A 43 -16.16 -5.96 -2.60
N PHE A 44 -16.78 -4.87 -2.19
CA PHE A 44 -16.09 -3.78 -1.51
C PHE A 44 -16.53 -3.74 -0.05
N ASP A 45 -15.57 -3.96 0.84
CA ASP A 45 -15.79 -3.86 2.27
C ASP A 45 -15.42 -2.46 2.74
N LEU A 46 -16.42 -1.75 3.25
CA LEU A 46 -16.36 -0.37 3.68
C LEU A 46 -16.37 -0.31 5.21
N TYR A 47 -15.37 0.33 5.78
CA TYR A 47 -15.23 0.48 7.22
C TYR A 47 -15.45 1.94 7.62
N VAL A 48 -16.22 2.12 8.68
CA VAL A 48 -16.52 3.44 9.23
C VAL A 48 -16.40 3.42 10.74
N CYS A 49 -16.07 4.57 11.34
CA CYS A 49 -16.22 4.76 12.78
C CYS A 49 -17.42 5.67 13.09
N ALA A 50 -18.09 5.36 14.18
CA ALA A 50 -19.20 6.16 14.65
C ALA A 50 -18.72 7.48 15.28
N VAL A 51 -19.43 8.56 15.02
CA VAL A 51 -19.32 9.89 15.61
C VAL A 51 -18.08 10.67 15.16
N LYS A 52 -16.87 10.16 15.34
CA LYS A 52 -15.63 10.85 14.95
C LYS A 52 -14.47 9.85 14.81
N HIS A 53 -13.46 10.26 14.09
CA HIS A 53 -12.23 9.48 14.03
C HIS A 53 -11.63 9.29 15.43
N GLY A 54 -11.52 8.04 15.84
CA GLY A 54 -10.69 7.69 16.99
C GLY A 54 -9.23 7.78 16.58
N GLY A 55 -8.30 8.22 17.40
CA GLY A 55 -6.88 8.29 17.10
C GLY A 55 -6.29 6.98 16.52
N MET A 56 -5.00 6.76 16.63
CA MET A 56 -4.33 5.51 16.18
C MET A 56 -4.84 4.25 16.91
N SER A 57 -5.49 4.40 18.06
CA SER A 57 -6.18 3.32 18.75
C SER A 57 -7.59 3.16 18.18
N GLN A 58 -8.18 1.99 18.42
CA GLN A 58 -9.57 1.75 18.07
C GLN A 58 -10.49 2.84 18.59
N ASN A 59 -11.48 3.17 17.75
CA ASN A 59 -12.52 4.08 18.14
C ASN A 59 -13.41 3.43 19.22
N LYS A 60 -13.45 4.01 20.39
CA LYS A 60 -14.31 3.56 21.51
C LYS A 60 -15.81 3.68 21.18
N ASN A 61 -16.16 4.47 20.18
CA ASN A 61 -17.55 4.72 19.76
C ASN A 61 -18.07 3.66 18.76
N GLY A 62 -17.25 2.69 18.40
CA GLY A 62 -17.61 1.64 17.48
C GLY A 62 -16.98 1.77 16.10
N THR A 63 -16.64 0.64 15.53
CA THR A 63 -16.18 0.50 14.14
C THR A 63 -17.05 -0.54 13.46
N TYR A 64 -17.65 -0.15 12.35
CA TYR A 64 -18.61 -0.96 11.62
C TYR A 64 -18.12 -1.23 10.19
N MET A 65 -18.49 -2.38 9.66
CA MET A 65 -18.16 -2.78 8.30
C MET A 65 -19.42 -3.18 7.53
N ARG A 66 -19.51 -2.76 6.28
CA ARG A 66 -20.52 -3.20 5.29
C ARG A 66 -19.82 -3.67 4.03
N SER A 67 -20.35 -4.76 3.45
CA SER A 67 -19.88 -5.29 2.18
C SER A 67 -20.89 -4.98 1.07
N VAL A 68 -20.43 -4.38 -0.04
CA VAL A 68 -21.27 -4.01 -1.18
C VAL A 68 -20.67 -4.51 -2.50
N PRO A 69 -21.51 -4.88 -3.48
CA PRO A 69 -21.02 -5.47 -4.74
C PRO A 69 -20.45 -4.43 -5.71
N ALA A 70 -20.83 -3.17 -5.58
CA ALA A 70 -20.40 -2.09 -6.46
C ALA A 70 -20.37 -0.75 -5.73
N LEU A 71 -19.55 0.19 -6.27
CA LEU A 71 -19.36 1.52 -5.69
C LEU A 71 -19.79 2.65 -6.65
N THR A 72 -20.58 2.33 -7.67
CA THR A 72 -21.08 3.28 -8.67
C THR A 72 -22.26 4.10 -8.14
N ALA A 73 -22.49 5.27 -8.72
CA ALA A 73 -23.50 6.24 -8.24
C ALA A 73 -24.97 5.77 -8.42
N ASP A 74 -25.22 4.77 -9.25
CA ASP A 74 -26.55 4.15 -9.43
C ASP A 74 -26.92 3.21 -8.28
N GLN A 75 -25.96 2.86 -7.41
CA GLN A 75 -26.23 2.05 -6.23
C GLN A 75 -26.88 2.90 -5.12
N PRO A 76 -27.74 2.29 -4.30
CA PRO A 76 -28.31 2.97 -3.16
C PRO A 76 -27.22 3.33 -2.15
N ARG A 77 -27.40 4.44 -1.43
CA ARG A 77 -26.48 4.84 -0.34
C ARG A 77 -26.28 3.70 0.65
N VAL A 78 -25.02 3.52 1.10
CA VAL A 78 -24.69 2.51 2.12
C VAL A 78 -25.11 3.01 3.50
N GLU A 79 -26.08 2.36 4.09
CA GLU A 79 -26.60 2.68 5.42
C GLU A 79 -25.89 1.84 6.50
N PHE A 80 -25.40 2.50 7.54
CA PHE A 80 -24.75 1.85 8.68
C PHE A 80 -25.61 1.83 9.94
N THR A 81 -26.58 2.72 10.07
CA THR A 81 -27.46 2.77 11.24
C THR A 81 -28.27 1.48 11.37
N GLY A 82 -28.00 0.71 12.42
CA GLY A 82 -28.64 -0.57 12.67
C GLY A 82 -28.28 -1.67 11.67
N LYS A 83 -27.21 -1.49 10.91
CA LYS A 83 -26.72 -2.43 9.90
C LYS A 83 -25.22 -2.56 9.93
N GLY A 84 -24.71 -3.64 9.33
CA GLY A 84 -23.29 -3.93 9.25
C GLY A 84 -22.76 -4.71 10.45
N VAL A 85 -21.51 -5.10 10.38
CA VAL A 85 -20.84 -5.88 11.40
C VAL A 85 -20.07 -4.96 12.32
N ASP A 86 -20.28 -5.09 13.64
CA ASP A 86 -19.46 -4.42 14.65
C ASP A 86 -18.15 -5.19 14.84
N ILE A 87 -17.05 -4.55 14.44
CA ILE A 87 -15.69 -5.10 14.59
C ILE A 87 -14.92 -4.51 15.76
N THR A 88 -15.56 -3.73 16.61
CA THR A 88 -14.90 -2.92 17.66
C THR A 88 -14.07 -3.73 18.63
N GLN A 89 -14.48 -4.94 18.96
CA GLN A 89 -13.91 -5.67 20.09
C GLN A 89 -13.01 -6.85 19.73
N ASN A 90 -13.27 -7.55 18.65
CA ASN A 90 -12.60 -8.82 18.33
C ASN A 90 -11.73 -8.75 17.09
N TYR A 91 -12.05 -7.83 16.18
CA TYR A 91 -11.39 -7.72 14.89
C TYR A 91 -10.69 -6.38 14.80
N THR A 92 -9.66 -6.31 13.94
CA THR A 92 -8.87 -5.10 13.80
C THR A 92 -9.01 -4.52 12.39
N LEU A 93 -8.87 -3.20 12.28
CA LEU A 93 -8.74 -2.53 11.00
C LEU A 93 -7.43 -2.94 10.27
N GLU A 94 -6.48 -3.45 11.02
CA GLU A 94 -5.16 -3.86 10.56
C GLU A 94 -5.12 -5.33 10.10
N SER A 95 -6.24 -5.90 9.69
CA SER A 95 -6.28 -7.24 9.14
C SER A 95 -5.58 -7.30 7.78
N ILE A 96 -4.81 -8.35 7.57
CA ILE A 96 -4.23 -8.72 6.29
C ILE A 96 -5.35 -9.24 5.39
N THR A 97 -5.28 -8.97 4.09
CA THR A 97 -6.28 -9.47 3.15
C THR A 97 -5.66 -10.27 2.02
N ARG A 98 -6.36 -11.34 1.58
CA ARG A 98 -6.06 -12.06 0.35
C ARG A 98 -7.29 -12.82 -0.15
N GLY A 99 -7.61 -12.64 -1.41
CA GLY A 99 -8.81 -13.23 -1.97
C GLY A 99 -10.04 -12.67 -1.27
N LYS A 100 -10.89 -13.54 -0.76
CA LYS A 100 -12.05 -13.16 0.06
C LYS A 100 -11.78 -13.20 1.58
N TYR A 101 -10.56 -13.50 2.00
CA TYR A 101 -10.23 -13.77 3.39
C TYR A 101 -9.46 -12.64 4.05
N TYR A 102 -9.68 -12.56 5.35
CA TYR A 102 -8.98 -11.74 6.31
C TYR A 102 -8.12 -12.59 7.23
N TYR A 103 -6.99 -12.06 7.64
CA TYR A 103 -6.05 -12.69 8.56
C TYR A 103 -5.59 -11.69 9.60
N GLN A 104 -5.52 -12.11 10.85
CA GLN A 104 -5.07 -11.21 11.94
C GLN A 104 -4.58 -11.95 13.17
N VAL A 105 -3.85 -11.22 14.01
CA VAL A 105 -3.68 -11.54 15.42
C VAL A 105 -4.87 -10.94 16.16
N PRO A 106 -5.75 -11.74 16.78
CA PRO A 106 -6.95 -11.22 17.45
C PRO A 106 -6.62 -10.29 18.61
N GLN A 107 -7.48 -9.31 18.87
CA GLN A 107 -7.25 -8.34 19.95
C GLN A 107 -7.24 -8.96 21.35
N LYS A 108 -8.14 -9.90 21.61
CA LYS A 108 -8.30 -10.52 22.90
C LYS A 108 -7.54 -11.83 23.07
N ALA A 109 -7.14 -12.46 21.98
CA ALA A 109 -6.47 -13.75 21.98
C ALA A 109 -5.20 -13.68 21.13
N THR A 110 -4.19 -12.98 21.63
CA THR A 110 -2.94 -12.72 20.89
C THR A 110 -2.02 -13.94 20.73
N GLY A 111 -2.40 -15.09 21.31
CA GLY A 111 -1.64 -16.33 21.23
C GLY A 111 -1.76 -17.08 19.90
N GLY A 112 -2.58 -16.63 18.98
CA GLY A 112 -2.83 -17.28 17.70
C GLY A 112 -3.01 -16.33 16.54
N PHE A 113 -3.19 -16.91 15.36
CA PHE A 113 -3.46 -16.21 14.11
C PHE A 113 -4.76 -16.76 13.52
N VAL A 114 -5.67 -15.87 13.16
CA VAL A 114 -7.03 -16.22 12.74
C VAL A 114 -7.24 -15.88 11.28
N LYS A 115 -7.95 -16.76 10.56
CA LYS A 115 -8.48 -16.57 9.22
C LYS A 115 -10.00 -16.46 9.29
N PHE A 116 -10.59 -15.46 8.66
CA PHE A 116 -12.03 -15.29 8.60
C PHE A 116 -12.45 -14.67 7.27
N HIS A 117 -13.74 -14.70 6.98
CA HIS A 117 -14.34 -13.98 5.86
C HIS A 117 -15.66 -13.33 6.27
N ILE A 118 -16.17 -12.48 5.39
CA ILE A 118 -17.47 -11.87 5.55
C ILE A 118 -18.47 -12.67 4.72
N GLU A 119 -19.50 -13.16 5.37
CA GLU A 119 -20.62 -13.81 4.71
C GLU A 119 -21.82 -12.87 4.69
N ARG A 120 -22.55 -12.90 3.58
CA ARG A 120 -23.77 -12.13 3.40
C ARG A 120 -24.95 -13.07 3.19
N ASN A 121 -25.96 -12.97 4.03
CA ASN A 121 -27.16 -13.79 3.92
C ASN A 121 -28.10 -13.28 2.80
N ALA A 122 -29.18 -14.03 2.52
CA ALA A 122 -30.16 -13.66 1.51
C ALA A 122 -30.93 -12.35 1.82
N ALA A 123 -30.97 -11.92 3.08
CA ALA A 123 -31.56 -10.65 3.51
C ALA A 123 -30.60 -9.46 3.35
N GLY A 124 -29.34 -9.74 3.00
CA GLY A 124 -28.29 -8.74 2.84
C GLY A 124 -27.60 -8.34 4.13
N ASP A 125 -27.79 -9.09 5.22
CA ASP A 125 -27.08 -8.88 6.47
C ASP A 125 -25.72 -9.56 6.41
N GLU A 126 -24.70 -8.86 6.90
CA GLU A 126 -23.33 -9.36 6.95
C GLU A 126 -23.03 -10.02 8.29
N SER A 127 -22.19 -11.05 8.26
CA SER A 127 -21.65 -11.69 9.45
C SER A 127 -20.18 -12.08 9.23
N ILE A 128 -19.42 -12.15 10.32
CA ILE A 128 -18.05 -12.67 10.28
C ILE A 128 -18.10 -14.16 10.54
N VAL A 129 -17.47 -14.92 9.64
CA VAL A 129 -17.31 -16.37 9.75
C VAL A 129 -15.83 -16.65 9.95
N GLU A 130 -15.48 -17.21 11.09
CA GLU A 130 -14.12 -17.66 11.38
C GLU A 130 -13.90 -19.01 10.71
N ASP A 131 -12.92 -19.06 9.79
CA ASP A 131 -12.60 -20.24 9.01
C ASP A 131 -11.59 -21.15 9.71
N ALA A 132 -10.60 -20.54 10.35
CA ALA A 132 -9.53 -21.28 11.04
C ALA A 132 -8.78 -20.38 12.04
N GLU A 133 -8.19 -21.05 13.04
CA GLU A 133 -7.25 -20.46 13.99
C GLU A 133 -6.03 -21.38 14.12
N VAL A 134 -4.84 -20.79 14.23
CA VAL A 134 -3.60 -21.51 14.51
C VAL A 134 -2.84 -20.83 15.65
N PRO A 135 -2.45 -21.57 16.72
CA PRO A 135 -1.60 -20.99 17.75
C PRO A 135 -0.18 -20.79 17.25
N PHE A 136 0.45 -19.69 17.66
CA PHE A 136 1.90 -19.53 17.52
C PHE A 136 2.62 -20.55 18.41
N LYS A 137 3.81 -21.01 17.97
CA LYS A 137 4.61 -21.99 18.70
C LYS A 137 5.52 -21.32 19.74
N ASP A 138 6.37 -20.43 19.26
CA ASP A 138 7.43 -19.79 20.04
C ASP A 138 7.29 -18.25 20.07
N ASN A 139 6.69 -17.66 19.05
CA ASN A 139 6.52 -16.23 18.93
C ASN A 139 5.18 -15.77 19.51
N VAL A 140 5.15 -14.56 20.07
CA VAL A 140 3.94 -13.89 20.52
C VAL A 140 3.89 -12.51 19.89
N TYR A 141 2.83 -12.25 19.16
CA TYR A 141 2.59 -10.95 18.53
C TYR A 141 1.59 -10.14 19.34
N SER A 142 1.84 -8.85 19.41
CA SER A 142 0.80 -7.94 19.90
C SER A 142 -0.18 -7.67 18.76
N ALA A 143 -1.47 -7.69 19.08
CA ALA A 143 -2.49 -7.26 18.13
C ALA A 143 -2.12 -5.89 17.54
N ARG A 144 -2.28 -5.74 16.23
CA ARG A 144 -2.02 -4.49 15.50
C ARG A 144 -0.53 -4.05 15.37
N LYS A 145 0.43 -4.81 15.94
CA LYS A 145 1.86 -4.45 15.93
C LYS A 145 2.69 -5.49 15.19
N TYR A 146 2.30 -5.74 13.96
CA TYR A 146 3.00 -6.62 13.03
C TYR A 146 2.86 -6.06 11.62
N THR A 147 3.68 -6.54 10.73
CA THR A 147 3.62 -6.28 9.28
C THR A 147 3.74 -7.60 8.54
N HIS A 148 3.35 -7.63 7.27
CA HIS A 148 3.33 -8.87 6.51
C HIS A 148 3.84 -8.72 5.08
N ALA A 149 4.14 -9.86 4.46
CA ALA A 149 4.22 -9.99 3.01
C ALA A 149 3.80 -11.39 2.57
N TRP A 150 3.13 -11.47 1.45
CA TRP A 150 2.91 -12.71 0.71
C TRP A 150 4.12 -13.00 -0.17
N ILE A 151 4.59 -14.26 -0.19
CA ILE A 151 5.73 -14.65 -1.03
C ILE A 151 5.22 -14.89 -2.46
N GLY A 152 5.27 -13.86 -3.29
CA GLY A 152 4.78 -13.92 -4.66
C GLY A 152 3.31 -14.35 -4.74
N ASP A 153 3.02 -15.22 -5.69
CA ASP A 153 1.68 -15.79 -5.88
C ASP A 153 1.47 -17.09 -5.07
N SER A 154 2.45 -17.46 -4.23
CA SER A 154 2.35 -18.63 -3.36
C SER A 154 1.35 -18.38 -2.22
N THR A 155 0.96 -19.48 -1.57
CA THR A 155 0.13 -19.45 -0.35
C THR A 155 0.93 -19.21 0.92
N THR A 156 2.17 -18.73 0.80
CA THR A 156 3.05 -18.48 1.95
C THR A 156 2.96 -17.03 2.39
N LEU A 157 2.60 -16.85 3.65
CA LEU A 157 2.57 -15.57 4.35
C LEU A 157 3.74 -15.49 5.32
N VAL A 158 4.43 -14.34 5.32
CA VAL A 158 5.41 -14.01 6.36
C VAL A 158 4.86 -12.84 7.16
N ILE A 159 4.89 -12.95 8.49
CA ILE A 159 4.61 -11.85 9.40
C ILE A 159 5.86 -11.53 10.22
N ILE A 160 6.06 -10.25 10.50
CA ILE A 160 7.19 -9.74 11.30
C ILE A 160 6.62 -8.81 12.38
N GLY A 161 7.16 -8.93 13.58
CA GLY A 161 6.88 -8.05 14.70
C GLY A 161 8.09 -7.95 15.61
N THR A 162 7.87 -7.46 16.83
CA THR A 162 8.94 -7.34 17.81
C THR A 162 8.58 -8.03 19.12
N ALA A 163 9.59 -8.51 19.81
CA ALA A 163 9.51 -9.13 21.13
C ALA A 163 10.51 -8.49 22.12
N ASP A 164 10.47 -8.92 23.37
CA ASP A 164 11.41 -8.49 24.41
C ASP A 164 11.48 -6.95 24.54
N LYS A 165 10.32 -6.32 24.75
CA LYS A 165 10.20 -4.85 24.79
C LYS A 165 10.79 -4.14 23.56
N ALA A 166 10.55 -4.73 22.39
CA ALA A 166 11.06 -4.27 21.08
C ALA A 166 12.59 -4.34 20.93
N LYS A 167 13.26 -5.24 21.65
CA LYS A 167 14.71 -5.47 21.51
C LYS A 167 15.04 -6.58 20.52
N LYS A 168 14.06 -7.33 20.07
CA LYS A 168 14.21 -8.43 19.10
C LYS A 168 13.18 -8.30 17.99
N ILE A 169 13.57 -8.60 16.76
CA ILE A 169 12.68 -8.69 15.62
C ILE A 169 12.38 -10.17 15.41
N ILE A 170 11.10 -10.55 15.51
CA ILE A 170 10.60 -11.92 15.37
C ILE A 170 9.85 -12.07 14.06
N TRP A 171 9.82 -13.28 13.53
CA TRP A 171 9.09 -13.63 12.32
C TRP A 171 8.40 -14.99 12.44
N SER A 172 7.29 -15.14 11.73
CA SER A 172 6.60 -16.40 11.53
C SER A 172 6.25 -16.57 10.05
N LYS A 173 6.48 -17.77 9.53
CA LYS A 173 6.15 -18.17 8.17
C LYS A 173 4.96 -19.12 8.23
N LEU A 174 3.90 -18.79 7.51
CA LEU A 174 2.63 -19.50 7.55
C LEU A 174 2.25 -20.03 6.16
N SER A 175 1.58 -21.18 6.14
CA SER A 175 0.85 -21.63 4.96
C SER A 175 -0.60 -21.14 5.05
N GLU A 176 -1.07 -20.45 4.02
CA GLU A 176 -2.47 -19.98 3.95
C GLU A 176 -3.45 -21.12 3.71
N SER A 177 -3.07 -22.11 2.89
CA SER A 177 -3.98 -23.18 2.45
C SER A 177 -4.57 -24.03 3.59
N ASN A 178 -3.82 -24.19 4.68
CA ASN A 178 -4.23 -24.93 5.88
C ASN A 178 -4.06 -24.14 7.18
N LEU A 179 -3.79 -22.84 7.05
CA LEU A 179 -3.47 -21.94 8.16
C LEU A 179 -2.49 -22.54 9.17
N ALA A 180 -1.35 -23.06 8.69
CA ALA A 180 -0.38 -23.70 9.55
C ALA A 180 0.91 -22.90 9.69
N ILE A 181 1.44 -22.81 10.90
CA ILE A 181 2.78 -22.27 11.16
C ILE A 181 3.82 -23.24 10.58
N GLN A 182 4.53 -22.84 9.55
CA GLN A 182 5.60 -23.59 8.92
C GLN A 182 6.90 -23.49 9.72
N SER A 183 7.28 -22.28 10.08
CA SER A 183 8.48 -22.00 10.87
C SER A 183 8.37 -20.64 11.56
N GLU A 184 9.12 -20.47 12.62
CA GLU A 184 9.23 -19.24 13.41
C GLU A 184 10.68 -19.00 13.80
N GLY A 185 11.03 -17.75 14.08
CA GLY A 185 12.36 -17.42 14.52
C GLY A 185 12.55 -15.95 14.89
N THR A 186 13.79 -15.60 15.12
CA THR A 186 14.26 -14.26 15.40
C THR A 186 15.35 -13.91 14.41
N PHE A 187 15.34 -12.69 13.88
CA PHE A 187 16.45 -12.20 13.05
C PHE A 187 17.66 -11.85 13.91
N ASP A 188 18.85 -12.21 13.42
CA ASP A 188 20.11 -11.78 14.02
C ASP A 188 20.44 -10.35 13.62
N ILE A 189 19.55 -9.43 13.99
CA ILE A 189 19.72 -7.98 13.86
C ILE A 189 19.93 -7.42 15.26
N LYS A 190 21.08 -6.80 15.48
CA LYS A 190 21.41 -6.19 16.77
C LYS A 190 21.13 -4.70 16.76
N LEU A 191 20.66 -4.20 17.88
CA LEU A 191 20.58 -2.75 18.10
C LEU A 191 21.99 -2.15 18.07
N PRO A 192 22.20 -1.06 17.30
CA PRO A 192 23.46 -0.32 17.34
C PRO A 192 23.71 0.26 18.74
N GLU A 193 24.96 0.60 19.03
CA GLU A 193 25.31 1.29 20.27
C GLU A 193 24.53 2.60 20.42
N GLY A 194 23.97 2.83 21.60
CA GLY A 194 23.16 4.00 21.89
C GLY A 194 21.68 3.89 21.45
N PHE A 195 21.27 2.75 20.88
CA PHE A 195 19.87 2.49 20.54
C PHE A 195 19.26 1.47 21.50
N ASN A 196 18.00 1.69 21.89
CA ASN A 196 17.33 0.90 22.91
C ASN A 196 16.17 0.04 22.44
N ALA A 197 15.63 0.32 21.24
CA ALA A 197 14.50 -0.42 20.69
C ALA A 197 14.45 -0.38 19.16
N PHE A 198 13.73 -1.35 18.59
CA PHE A 198 13.25 -1.32 17.21
C PHE A 198 11.86 -0.69 17.14
N SER A 199 11.41 -0.31 15.94
CA SER A 199 9.99 -0.05 15.68
C SER A 199 9.16 -1.29 15.98
N THR A 200 7.92 -1.09 16.43
CA THR A 200 7.09 -2.22 16.90
C THR A 200 6.57 -3.11 15.78
N ALA A 201 6.49 -2.61 14.56
CA ALA A 201 6.04 -3.36 13.39
C ALA A 201 7.01 -3.24 12.21
N GLY A 202 7.28 -2.02 11.73
CA GLY A 202 7.99 -1.80 10.47
C GLY A 202 7.08 -2.01 9.25
N LEU A 203 7.68 -2.08 8.06
CA LEU A 203 7.00 -2.35 6.79
C LEU A 203 7.71 -3.49 6.08
N LEU A 204 6.97 -4.53 5.72
CA LEU A 204 7.47 -5.69 5.00
C LEU A 204 6.85 -5.75 3.61
N THR A 205 7.65 -6.07 2.60
CA THR A 205 7.17 -6.33 1.26
C THR A 205 8.03 -7.37 0.55
N TYR A 206 7.45 -8.04 -0.45
CA TYR A 206 8.15 -8.99 -1.29
C TYR A 206 8.28 -8.43 -2.70
N ARG A 207 9.51 -8.33 -3.22
CA ARG A 207 9.78 -7.94 -4.60
C ARG A 207 9.91 -9.18 -5.49
N LYS A 208 9.12 -9.23 -6.57
CA LYS A 208 9.04 -10.42 -7.44
C LYS A 208 10.33 -10.60 -8.28
N SER A 209 10.91 -9.52 -8.77
CA SER A 209 12.06 -9.54 -9.70
C SER A 209 13.31 -10.17 -9.11
N ASP A 210 13.59 -10.00 -7.84
CA ASP A 210 14.74 -10.59 -7.15
C ASP A 210 14.37 -11.66 -6.12
N LYS A 211 13.06 -11.90 -5.93
CA LYS A 211 12.52 -12.88 -4.98
C LYS A 211 12.99 -12.65 -3.56
N LYS A 212 13.04 -11.39 -3.11
CA LYS A 212 13.48 -11.01 -1.78
C LYS A 212 12.40 -10.28 -1.00
N LEU A 213 12.48 -10.42 0.32
CA LEU A 213 11.73 -9.61 1.25
C LEU A 213 12.54 -8.35 1.59
N TYR A 214 11.88 -7.21 1.59
CA TYR A 214 12.41 -5.93 2.04
C TYR A 214 11.67 -5.51 3.30
N TYR A 215 12.41 -5.34 4.38
CA TYR A 215 11.88 -4.95 5.67
C TYR A 215 12.44 -3.60 6.08
N PHE A 216 11.57 -2.61 6.17
CA PHE A 216 11.89 -1.26 6.61
C PHE A 216 11.51 -1.11 8.09
N TYR A 217 12.45 -0.69 8.92
CA TYR A 217 12.24 -0.54 10.35
C TYR A 217 13.07 0.60 10.91
N LEU A 218 12.71 1.08 12.08
CA LEU A 218 13.48 2.09 12.79
C LEU A 218 14.27 1.44 13.93
N THR A 219 15.51 1.89 14.13
CA THR A 219 16.21 1.77 15.40
C THR A 219 16.02 3.06 16.19
N LYS A 220 15.64 2.95 17.46
CA LYS A 220 15.24 4.07 18.31
C LYS A 220 16.19 4.20 19.50
N ARG A 221 16.63 5.42 19.79
CA ARG A 221 17.41 5.71 20.99
C ARG A 221 16.56 5.70 22.25
N GLU A 222 15.28 6.08 22.12
CA GLU A 222 14.31 6.06 23.20
C GLU A 222 13.11 5.15 22.85
N ALA A 223 12.55 4.48 23.85
CA ALA A 223 11.33 3.71 23.67
C ALA A 223 10.16 4.69 23.55
N GLY A 224 9.25 4.42 22.59
CA GLY A 224 8.07 5.24 22.40
C GLY A 224 7.82 5.61 20.95
N GLN A 225 7.25 6.77 20.70
CA GLN A 225 7.01 7.28 19.35
C GLN A 225 8.34 7.55 18.62
N SER A 226 8.35 7.33 17.31
CA SER A 226 9.50 7.68 16.49
C SER A 226 9.60 9.20 16.37
N ASP A 227 10.83 9.67 16.53
CA ASP A 227 11.25 11.04 16.34
C ASP A 227 12.50 10.96 15.44
N ALA A 228 12.56 11.77 14.40
CA ALA A 228 13.68 11.79 13.46
C ALA A 228 15.02 12.04 14.16
N ALA A 229 15.03 12.83 15.24
CA ALA A 229 16.22 13.09 16.04
C ALA A 229 16.71 11.89 16.86
N THR A 230 15.80 10.94 17.18
CA THR A 230 16.08 9.80 18.06
C THR A 230 16.00 8.44 17.34
N SER A 231 15.69 8.44 16.04
CA SER A 231 15.46 7.24 15.23
C SER A 231 16.34 7.20 14.00
N VAL A 232 16.64 5.99 13.52
CA VAL A 232 17.30 5.76 12.24
C VAL A 232 16.53 4.71 11.46
N THR A 233 16.17 5.04 10.23
CA THR A 233 15.57 4.11 9.28
C THR A 233 16.60 3.09 8.80
N ASN A 234 16.18 1.84 8.71
CA ASN A 234 17.01 0.74 8.22
C ASN A 234 16.26 -0.07 7.16
N ILE A 235 17.00 -0.71 6.26
CA ILE A 235 16.52 -1.65 5.26
C ILE A 235 17.21 -2.98 5.50
N ALA A 236 16.44 -4.01 5.85
CA ALA A 236 16.91 -5.40 5.83
C ALA A 236 16.39 -6.09 4.56
N VAL A 237 17.29 -6.74 3.82
CA VAL A 237 16.95 -7.62 2.70
C VAL A 237 17.07 -9.05 3.17
N ILE A 238 16.00 -9.82 3.02
CA ILE A 238 15.85 -11.13 3.63
C ILE A 238 15.56 -12.15 2.53
N ASP A 239 16.22 -13.28 2.60
CA ASP A 239 15.93 -14.42 1.77
C ASP A 239 14.66 -15.15 2.32
N PRO A 240 13.57 -15.24 1.54
CA PRO A 240 12.32 -15.79 2.02
C PRO A 240 12.32 -17.31 2.24
N GLU A 241 13.26 -18.05 1.64
CA GLU A 241 13.35 -19.49 1.81
C GLU A 241 14.04 -19.84 3.14
N THR A 242 15.14 -19.17 3.42
CA THR A 242 15.96 -19.44 4.61
C THR A 242 15.66 -18.51 5.79
N MET A 243 14.92 -17.44 5.56
CA MET A 243 14.67 -16.36 6.51
C MET A 243 15.96 -15.73 7.06
N LYS A 244 17.04 -15.75 6.26
CA LYS A 244 18.31 -15.10 6.62
C LYS A 244 18.36 -13.68 6.09
N VAL A 245 18.87 -12.79 6.92
CA VAL A 245 19.18 -11.40 6.53
C VAL A 245 20.44 -11.40 5.66
N GLU A 246 20.30 -11.03 4.40
CA GLU A 246 21.42 -10.95 3.44
C GLU A 246 22.16 -9.62 3.54
N SER A 247 21.43 -8.54 3.82
CA SER A 247 21.99 -7.22 4.06
C SER A 247 21.10 -6.44 5.04
N ASN A 248 21.73 -5.57 5.81
CA ASN A 248 21.06 -4.67 6.73
C ASN A 248 21.80 -3.32 6.69
N THR A 249 21.13 -2.28 6.21
CA THR A 249 21.73 -0.99 5.92
C THR A 249 20.92 0.13 6.56
N ALA A 250 21.62 0.99 7.33
CA ALA A 250 21.06 2.23 7.81
C ALA A 250 20.86 3.22 6.65
N VAL A 251 19.73 3.88 6.59
CA VAL A 251 19.42 4.89 5.59
C VAL A 251 19.93 6.24 6.10
N PRO A 252 20.78 6.96 5.33
CA PRO A 252 21.19 8.30 5.70
C PRO A 252 19.96 9.23 5.84
N SER A 253 19.95 10.09 6.86
CA SER A 253 18.85 11.04 7.09
C SER A 253 18.61 11.97 5.89
N ALA A 254 19.66 12.35 5.17
CA ALA A 254 19.55 13.11 3.94
C ALA A 254 18.80 12.37 2.80
N VAL A 255 18.67 11.04 2.90
CA VAL A 255 17.88 10.24 1.97
C VAL A 255 16.45 10.10 2.48
N MET A 256 16.26 9.67 3.71
CA MET A 256 14.98 9.54 4.37
C MET A 256 15.17 9.43 5.89
N GLU A 257 14.50 10.28 6.65
CA GLU A 257 14.61 10.28 8.11
C GLU A 257 13.70 9.24 8.74
N GLU A 258 12.47 9.14 8.26
CA GLU A 258 11.46 8.27 8.84
C GLU A 258 10.59 7.64 7.76
N THR A 259 10.31 6.35 7.92
CA THR A 259 9.13 5.72 7.34
C THR A 259 8.05 5.63 8.40
N ALA A 260 6.82 5.39 8.01
CA ALA A 260 5.74 5.24 8.96
C ALA A 260 5.82 4.02 9.89
N GLY A 261 6.82 3.20 9.78
CA GLY A 261 6.93 1.90 10.43
C GLY A 261 7.14 1.88 11.94
N SER A 262 6.63 2.84 12.69
CA SER A 262 6.86 2.88 14.15
C SER A 262 5.92 2.00 14.95
N ALA A 263 4.66 1.91 14.54
CA ALA A 263 3.62 1.08 15.16
C ALA A 263 2.52 0.80 14.13
N TYR A 264 1.75 -0.26 14.28
CA TYR A 264 0.60 -0.56 13.42
C TYR A 264 0.96 -0.75 11.94
N GLY A 265 1.94 -1.62 11.64
CA GLY A 265 2.48 -1.84 10.30
C GLY A 265 1.42 -2.12 9.23
N GLU A 266 0.36 -2.85 9.56
CA GLU A 266 -0.70 -3.17 8.61
C GLU A 266 -1.48 -1.94 8.12
N LEU A 267 -1.73 -0.97 8.97
CA LEU A 267 -2.33 0.32 8.55
C LEU A 267 -1.40 1.13 7.66
N MET A 268 -0.11 0.86 7.74
CA MET A 268 0.95 1.57 7.04
C MET A 268 1.41 0.86 5.77
N GLN A 269 0.88 -0.32 5.47
CA GLN A 269 1.31 -1.13 4.32
C GLN A 269 1.14 -0.38 2.98
N SER A 270 0.14 0.49 2.87
CA SER A 270 -0.08 1.36 1.70
C SER A 270 0.96 2.48 1.52
N MET A 271 2.03 2.52 2.32
CA MET A 271 3.19 3.39 2.08
C MET A 271 4.18 2.79 1.07
N ILE A 272 3.93 1.58 0.62
CA ILE A 272 4.77 0.85 -0.32
C ILE A 272 3.98 0.59 -1.60
N MET A 273 4.61 0.81 -2.74
CA MET A 273 4.08 0.42 -4.05
C MET A 273 5.20 -0.06 -4.97
N TYR A 274 4.81 -0.74 -6.05
CA TYR A 274 5.66 -1.13 -7.17
C TYR A 274 5.14 -0.52 -8.45
N ASP A 275 6.05 -0.15 -9.37
CA ASP A 275 5.69 0.17 -10.74
C ASP A 275 5.70 -1.08 -11.64
N GLU A 276 5.41 -0.91 -12.95
CA GLU A 276 5.39 -2.02 -13.91
C GLU A 276 6.75 -2.71 -14.07
N ALA A 277 7.83 -1.98 -13.83
CA ALA A 277 9.19 -2.51 -13.91
C ALA A 277 9.64 -3.19 -12.59
N ASP A 278 8.75 -3.28 -11.59
CA ASP A 278 9.03 -3.81 -10.26
C ASP A 278 10.04 -2.98 -9.45
N ASN A 279 10.18 -1.68 -9.77
CA ASN A 279 10.85 -0.77 -8.87
C ASN A 279 9.99 -0.56 -7.61
N LEU A 280 10.64 -0.65 -6.46
CA LEU A 280 10.00 -0.49 -5.16
C LEU A 280 10.01 0.98 -4.74
N TYR A 281 8.85 1.52 -4.39
CA TYR A 281 8.70 2.87 -3.87
C TYR A 281 8.21 2.84 -2.42
N VAL A 282 8.78 3.72 -1.61
CA VAL A 282 8.43 3.85 -0.19
C VAL A 282 8.16 5.32 0.11
N ALA A 283 7.00 5.60 0.67
CA ALA A 283 6.67 6.90 1.21
C ALA A 283 7.36 7.11 2.56
N GLY A 284 7.89 8.28 2.77
CA GLY A 284 8.62 8.64 3.99
C GLY A 284 8.61 10.12 4.24
N MET A 285 9.49 10.55 5.11
CA MET A 285 9.66 11.94 5.53
C MET A 285 11.13 12.35 5.52
N ILE A 286 11.36 13.61 5.24
CA ILE A 286 12.65 14.28 5.30
C ILE A 286 12.47 15.70 5.81
N THR A 287 13.45 16.23 6.53
CA THR A 287 13.49 17.63 6.92
C THR A 287 14.37 18.41 5.94
N VAL A 288 13.82 19.44 5.34
CA VAL A 288 14.51 20.36 4.44
C VAL A 288 14.31 21.79 4.93
N ASN A 289 15.39 22.49 5.26
CA ASN A 289 15.34 23.85 5.81
C ASN A 289 14.42 23.99 7.03
N ASP A 290 14.56 23.06 7.98
CA ASP A 290 13.76 22.97 9.21
C ASP A 290 12.26 22.70 8.99
N GLN A 291 11.86 22.32 7.78
CA GLN A 291 10.49 21.94 7.45
C GLN A 291 10.40 20.44 7.17
N GLU A 292 9.52 19.74 7.88
CA GLU A 292 9.19 18.35 7.57
C GLU A 292 8.42 18.26 6.24
N MET A 293 8.91 17.41 5.35
CA MET A 293 8.31 17.20 4.04
C MET A 293 8.08 15.71 3.79
N GLY A 294 6.95 15.37 3.19
CA GLY A 294 6.73 14.05 2.65
C GLY A 294 7.64 13.80 1.45
N ILE A 295 8.24 12.63 1.38
CA ILE A 295 9.13 12.21 0.30
C ILE A 295 8.78 10.82 -0.18
N LEU A 296 8.95 10.58 -1.48
CA LEU A 296 8.88 9.25 -2.06
C LEU A 296 10.30 8.79 -2.40
N ARG A 297 10.69 7.60 -1.99
CA ARG A 297 12.00 7.02 -2.33
C ARG A 297 11.84 5.76 -3.15
N ARG A 298 12.78 5.53 -4.06
CA ARG A 298 12.80 4.40 -4.97
C ARG A 298 14.00 3.49 -4.71
N ILE A 299 13.73 2.17 -4.70
CA ILE A 299 14.76 1.13 -4.80
C ILE A 299 14.61 0.50 -6.19
N PRO A 300 15.53 0.79 -7.15
CA PRO A 300 15.43 0.25 -8.49
C PRO A 300 15.58 -1.28 -8.50
N VAL A 301 15.06 -1.92 -9.53
CA VAL A 301 15.34 -3.33 -9.81
C VAL A 301 16.84 -3.55 -9.88
N GLY A 302 17.33 -4.63 -9.26
CA GLY A 302 18.76 -4.94 -9.15
C GLY A 302 19.49 -4.20 -8.02
N SER A 303 18.85 -3.22 -7.34
CA SER A 303 19.40 -2.56 -6.15
C SER A 303 18.76 -3.11 -4.86
N LYS A 304 19.51 -3.03 -3.77
CA LYS A 304 19.05 -3.34 -2.40
C LYS A 304 18.90 -2.09 -1.52
N THR A 305 19.19 -0.91 -2.06
CA THR A 305 19.17 0.36 -1.35
C THR A 305 18.48 1.44 -2.18
N PHE A 306 18.08 2.52 -1.52
CA PHE A 306 17.50 3.67 -2.21
C PHE A 306 18.45 4.27 -3.23
N ASP A 307 17.87 4.70 -4.35
CA ASP A 307 18.56 5.47 -5.39
C ASP A 307 18.76 6.91 -4.89
N ALA A 308 19.99 7.22 -4.49
CA ALA A 308 20.33 8.54 -3.97
C ALA A 308 20.28 9.65 -5.05
N THR A 309 20.31 9.27 -6.33
CA THR A 309 20.26 10.23 -7.45
C THR A 309 18.84 10.57 -7.89
N TRP A 310 17.87 9.72 -7.55
CA TRP A 310 16.47 9.95 -7.87
C TRP A 310 15.87 10.99 -6.92
N ASN A 311 15.36 12.07 -7.53
CA ASN A 311 14.69 13.10 -6.73
C ASN A 311 13.39 12.56 -6.16
N GLY A 312 13.33 12.36 -4.86
CA GLY A 312 12.17 11.83 -4.16
C GLY A 312 10.99 12.80 -4.06
N PHE A 313 11.06 13.92 -4.77
CA PHE A 313 10.01 14.92 -4.85
C PHE A 313 9.50 15.37 -3.47
N PRO A 314 10.34 16.00 -2.65
CA PRO A 314 9.92 16.54 -1.37
C PRO A 314 8.67 17.40 -1.55
N ASN A 315 7.64 17.13 -0.76
CA ASN A 315 6.39 17.86 -0.85
C ASN A 315 6.28 18.86 0.30
N PRO A 316 6.34 20.17 0.03
CA PRO A 316 6.21 21.18 1.07
C PRO A 316 4.79 21.26 1.66
N GLU A 317 3.79 20.65 1.01
CA GLU A 317 2.41 20.64 1.50
C GLU A 317 2.19 19.69 2.69
N GLY A 318 3.19 18.87 3.06
CA GLY A 318 3.12 18.06 4.24
C GLY A 318 3.46 16.57 4.05
N LYS A 319 3.10 15.76 5.02
CA LYS A 319 3.47 14.34 5.08
C LYS A 319 2.78 13.54 4.00
N LEU A 320 3.56 12.71 3.30
CA LEU A 320 3.06 11.67 2.42
C LEU A 320 2.71 10.43 3.26
N LEU A 321 1.42 10.08 3.31
CA LEU A 321 0.92 9.03 4.19
C LEU A 321 0.78 7.68 3.48
N THR A 322 0.18 7.67 2.28
CA THR A 322 0.03 6.45 1.48
C THR A 322 0.29 6.72 0.01
N VAL A 323 0.70 5.69 -0.71
CA VAL A 323 0.91 5.73 -2.16
C VAL A 323 0.39 4.44 -2.79
N GLN A 324 -0.25 4.57 -3.95
CA GLN A 324 -0.73 3.44 -4.73
C GLN A 324 -0.43 3.67 -6.21
N TYR A 325 0.11 2.66 -6.87
CA TYR A 325 0.43 2.75 -8.29
C TYR A 325 -0.86 2.72 -9.13
N LEU A 326 -0.96 3.66 -10.08
CA LEU A 326 -2.12 3.80 -10.97
C LEU A 326 -1.87 3.28 -12.39
N GLY A 327 -0.63 2.87 -12.69
CA GLY A 327 -0.19 2.61 -14.05
C GLY A 327 0.39 3.85 -14.75
N ASN A 328 1.07 3.63 -15.86
CA ASN A 328 1.59 4.68 -16.73
C ASN A 328 2.46 5.73 -16.01
N GLY A 329 3.30 5.28 -15.06
CA GLY A 329 4.19 6.15 -14.29
C GLY A 329 3.47 7.14 -13.37
N LYS A 330 2.24 6.84 -12.93
CA LYS A 330 1.46 7.68 -12.01
C LYS A 330 1.19 6.96 -10.69
N ALA A 331 1.10 7.71 -9.61
CA ALA A 331 0.71 7.20 -8.30
C ALA A 331 -0.36 8.07 -7.67
N LEU A 332 -1.33 7.45 -7.01
CA LEU A 332 -2.25 8.10 -6.10
C LEU A 332 -1.55 8.29 -4.76
N SER A 333 -1.58 9.47 -4.22
CA SER A 333 -1.08 9.77 -2.88
C SER A 333 -2.18 10.27 -1.96
N TYR A 334 -2.11 9.90 -0.69
CA TYR A 334 -2.87 10.48 0.40
C TYR A 334 -1.89 11.22 1.29
N SER A 335 -2.09 12.51 1.45
CA SER A 335 -1.14 13.42 2.10
C SER A 335 -1.85 14.24 3.17
N ARG A 336 -1.08 14.82 4.08
CA ARG A 336 -1.58 15.73 5.10
C ARG A 336 -0.94 17.09 4.93
N ASP A 337 -1.76 18.13 4.75
CA ASP A 337 -1.35 19.52 4.79
C ASP A 337 -1.23 19.97 6.25
N GLU A 338 -0.01 20.10 6.73
CA GLU A 338 0.25 20.41 8.14
C GLU A 338 -0.12 21.85 8.51
N THR A 339 -0.26 22.73 7.54
CA THR A 339 -0.71 24.13 7.78
C THR A 339 -2.17 24.19 8.23
N LEU A 340 -2.96 23.18 7.84
CA LEU A 340 -4.37 23.04 8.23
C LEU A 340 -4.58 22.22 9.51
N GLY A 341 -3.51 21.60 10.03
CA GLY A 341 -3.54 20.87 11.28
C GLY A 341 -2.77 19.55 11.22
N THR A 342 -2.13 19.23 12.34
CA THR A 342 -1.21 18.07 12.46
C THR A 342 -1.84 16.87 13.14
N LYS A 343 -3.05 17.02 13.69
CA LYS A 343 -3.75 15.92 14.35
C LYS A 343 -4.34 14.97 13.33
N ILE A 344 -4.50 13.73 13.74
CA ILE A 344 -5.03 12.67 12.90
C ILE A 344 -6.49 12.90 12.48
N ASP A 345 -7.24 13.64 13.29
CA ASP A 345 -8.63 14.04 13.06
C ASP A 345 -8.77 15.43 12.39
N SER A 346 -7.65 16.13 12.14
CA SER A 346 -7.68 17.42 11.45
C SER A 346 -8.19 17.29 10.03
N LYS A 347 -9.02 18.23 9.57
CA LYS A 347 -9.43 18.41 8.16
C LYS A 347 -8.25 18.89 7.30
N SER A 348 -7.23 18.10 7.18
CA SER A 348 -5.97 18.45 6.51
C SER A 348 -5.50 17.40 5.51
N HIS A 349 -6.25 16.32 5.37
CA HIS A 349 -5.86 15.21 4.52
C HIS A 349 -6.47 15.31 3.14
N PHE A 350 -5.70 15.00 2.10
CA PHE A 350 -6.12 15.14 0.71
C PHE A 350 -5.49 14.11 -0.21
N TYR A 351 -6.09 13.95 -1.39
CA TYR A 351 -5.58 13.09 -2.44
C TYR A 351 -4.96 13.88 -3.58
N SER A 352 -3.84 13.39 -4.11
CA SER A 352 -3.22 13.92 -5.32
C SER A 352 -2.64 12.81 -6.20
N ILE A 353 -2.43 13.13 -7.47
CA ILE A 353 -1.75 12.28 -8.43
C ILE A 353 -0.33 12.76 -8.56
N ILE A 354 0.62 11.86 -8.36
CA ILE A 354 2.06 12.10 -8.55
C ILE A 354 2.45 11.55 -9.92
N ASN A 355 3.12 12.36 -10.73
CA ASN A 355 3.82 11.89 -11.92
C ASN A 355 5.24 11.46 -11.50
N LEU A 356 5.54 10.17 -11.60
CA LEU A 356 6.81 9.58 -11.13
C LEU A 356 8.03 9.99 -11.97
N ALA A 357 7.82 10.50 -13.19
CA ALA A 357 8.91 10.94 -14.04
C ALA A 357 9.47 12.31 -13.64
N ASN A 358 8.61 13.23 -13.20
CA ASN A 358 8.99 14.62 -12.91
C ASN A 358 8.57 15.12 -11.54
N GLY A 359 7.80 14.32 -10.77
CA GLY A 359 7.33 14.66 -9.43
C GLY A 359 6.25 15.72 -9.36
N SER A 360 5.67 16.11 -10.49
CA SER A 360 4.50 17.01 -10.45
C SER A 360 3.37 16.34 -9.68
N ARG A 361 2.66 17.12 -8.90
CA ARG A 361 1.52 16.69 -8.11
C ARG A 361 0.32 17.56 -8.42
N GLU A 362 -0.81 16.89 -8.63
CA GLU A 362 -2.08 17.56 -8.87
C GLU A 362 -3.12 17.00 -7.91
N ARG A 363 -3.87 17.89 -7.25
CA ARG A 363 -5.03 17.48 -6.45
C ARG A 363 -6.01 16.70 -7.32
N VAL A 364 -6.58 15.63 -6.77
CA VAL A 364 -7.66 14.92 -7.45
C VAL A 364 -8.88 15.85 -7.53
N LYS A 365 -9.46 15.96 -8.73
CA LYS A 365 -10.58 16.88 -9.01
C LYS A 365 -11.80 16.13 -9.49
N PHE A 366 -12.96 16.59 -9.04
CA PHE A 366 -14.25 16.18 -9.59
C PHE A 366 -14.97 17.45 -10.13
N ASN A 367 -15.41 17.42 -11.37
CA ASN A 367 -16.03 18.58 -12.07
C ASN A 367 -15.17 19.85 -11.97
N GLY A 368 -13.85 19.74 -12.07
CA GLY A 368 -12.92 20.86 -12.02
C GLY A 368 -12.64 21.41 -10.61
N GLN A 369 -13.28 20.90 -9.59
CA GLN A 369 -13.06 21.26 -8.19
C GLN A 369 -12.19 20.23 -7.50
N ASP A 370 -11.23 20.66 -6.67
CA ASP A 370 -10.45 19.75 -5.84
C ASP A 370 -11.38 18.96 -4.92
N LEU A 371 -11.09 17.65 -4.72
CA LEU A 371 -11.75 16.89 -3.68
C LEU A 371 -11.48 17.56 -2.33
N GLN A 372 -12.52 17.62 -1.50
CA GLN A 372 -12.43 18.27 -0.20
C GLN A 372 -11.36 17.65 0.70
N TYR A 373 -10.81 18.44 1.59
CA TYR A 373 -10.01 17.92 2.69
C TYR A 373 -10.86 17.03 3.59
N CYS A 374 -10.28 15.95 4.08
CA CYS A 374 -10.92 15.08 5.04
C CYS A 374 -10.05 14.90 6.29
N GLY A 375 -10.69 14.59 7.40
CA GLY A 375 -10.02 14.08 8.57
C GLY A 375 -9.73 12.61 8.40
N GLY A 376 -8.85 12.05 9.18
CA GLY A 376 -8.68 10.63 9.15
C GLY A 376 -7.40 10.09 9.72
N ARG A 377 -7.42 8.77 9.85
CA ARG A 377 -6.24 8.01 10.22
C ARG A 377 -5.38 7.78 8.98
N PHE A 378 -4.22 7.17 9.17
CA PHE A 378 -3.39 6.58 8.11
C PHE A 378 -4.09 5.38 7.46
N SER A 379 -5.37 5.50 7.21
CA SER A 379 -6.16 4.37 6.79
C SER A 379 -6.07 4.17 5.29
N GLN A 380 -6.28 2.95 4.88
CA GLN A 380 -6.38 2.54 3.48
C GLN A 380 -7.73 3.02 2.92
N ARG A 381 -7.86 4.33 2.71
CA ARG A 381 -9.08 4.97 2.23
C ARG A 381 -9.26 4.88 0.73
N SER A 382 -8.34 4.26 0.05
CA SER A 382 -8.42 4.02 -1.39
C SER A 382 -7.94 2.63 -1.73
N VAL A 383 -8.44 2.09 -2.83
CA VAL A 383 -7.99 0.83 -3.42
C VAL A 383 -7.95 0.96 -4.93
N VAL A 384 -6.93 0.37 -5.55
CA VAL A 384 -6.77 0.36 -7.00
C VAL A 384 -6.98 -1.05 -7.51
N VAL A 385 -8.06 -1.26 -8.27
CA VAL A 385 -8.40 -2.54 -8.91
C VAL A 385 -9.02 -2.30 -10.28
N ASN A 386 -8.83 -3.21 -11.23
CA ASN A 386 -9.41 -3.15 -12.58
C ASN A 386 -9.20 -1.78 -13.26
N ASN A 387 -7.99 -1.22 -13.18
CA ASN A 387 -7.65 0.10 -13.72
C ASN A 387 -8.50 1.26 -13.16
N LYS A 388 -9.08 1.11 -12.00
CA LYS A 388 -9.82 2.16 -11.29
C LYS A 388 -9.28 2.34 -9.89
N ALA A 389 -9.14 3.59 -9.46
CA ALA A 389 -8.88 3.91 -8.06
C ALA A 389 -10.19 4.38 -7.42
N TYR A 390 -10.61 3.66 -6.41
CA TYR A 390 -11.76 4.02 -5.58
C TYR A 390 -11.25 4.81 -4.39
N ILE A 391 -11.69 6.06 -4.27
CA ILE A 391 -11.13 7.05 -3.36
C ILE A 391 -12.20 7.47 -2.36
N GLY A 392 -12.03 7.10 -1.10
CA GLY A 392 -12.94 7.45 -0.02
C GLY A 392 -12.64 8.84 0.54
N VAL A 393 -13.58 9.75 0.40
CA VAL A 393 -13.55 11.09 0.98
C VAL A 393 -14.52 11.13 2.14
N GLY A 394 -13.98 11.30 3.36
CA GLY A 394 -14.80 11.32 4.57
C GLY A 394 -15.70 12.54 4.63
N GLY A 395 -16.92 12.32 5.10
CA GLY A 395 -17.78 13.39 5.58
C GLY A 395 -17.34 13.84 6.97
N GLU A 396 -17.92 14.92 7.45
CA GLU A 396 -17.70 15.40 8.82
C GLU A 396 -18.91 15.22 9.70
N VAL A 397 -18.64 14.97 10.96
CA VAL A 397 -19.64 14.57 11.94
C VAL A 397 -19.93 15.67 12.96
N GLU A 398 -19.01 16.61 13.19
CA GLU A 398 -19.22 17.72 14.11
C GLU A 398 -19.43 19.04 13.37
N GLY A 399 -20.64 19.58 13.45
CA GLY A 399 -20.99 20.93 12.93
C GLY A 399 -21.56 20.98 11.50
N GLU A 400 -21.24 20.07 10.64
CA GLU A 400 -21.73 20.02 9.23
C GLU A 400 -22.39 18.68 8.87
N ALA A 401 -22.70 17.87 9.87
CA ALA A 401 -23.18 16.50 9.70
C ALA A 401 -24.45 16.36 8.83
N GLU A 402 -25.20 17.40 8.70
CA GLU A 402 -26.49 17.35 7.98
C GLU A 402 -26.38 17.47 6.44
N THR A 403 -25.27 18.01 5.96
CA THR A 403 -25.13 18.28 4.51
C THR A 403 -24.08 17.43 3.81
N ASN A 404 -23.17 16.81 4.52
CA ASN A 404 -22.02 16.13 3.94
C ASN A 404 -22.05 14.61 4.19
N TYR A 405 -22.16 13.85 3.09
CA TYR A 405 -22.08 12.38 3.11
C TYR A 405 -20.66 11.93 2.78
N PRO A 406 -20.06 10.99 3.52
CA PRO A 406 -18.86 10.32 3.03
C PRO A 406 -19.14 9.78 1.64
N THR A 407 -18.23 10.03 0.70
CA THR A 407 -18.44 9.72 -0.72
C THR A 407 -17.24 8.97 -1.28
N ILE A 408 -17.49 7.94 -2.06
CA ILE A 408 -16.46 7.29 -2.86
C ILE A 408 -16.42 7.98 -4.22
N TYR A 409 -15.22 8.38 -4.66
CA TYR A 409 -14.94 8.83 -6.01
C TYR A 409 -14.19 7.75 -6.77
N ILE A 410 -14.42 7.65 -8.06
CA ILE A 410 -13.84 6.64 -8.93
C ILE A 410 -12.95 7.36 -9.95
N TYR A 411 -11.64 7.17 -9.83
CA TYR A 411 -10.65 7.68 -10.78
C TYR A 411 -10.33 6.58 -11.80
N ASP A 412 -10.56 6.84 -13.07
CA ASP A 412 -10.14 5.94 -14.16
C ASP A 412 -8.65 6.12 -14.43
N CYS A 413 -7.87 5.06 -14.20
CA CYS A 413 -6.39 5.12 -14.30
C CYS A 413 -5.90 5.31 -15.73
N LYS A 414 -6.70 4.98 -16.74
CA LYS A 414 -6.34 5.12 -18.16
C LYS A 414 -6.63 6.53 -18.68
N THR A 415 -7.80 7.07 -18.36
CA THR A 415 -8.28 8.35 -18.88
C THR A 415 -8.01 9.53 -17.95
N GLY A 416 -7.86 9.28 -16.64
CA GLY A 416 -7.76 10.31 -15.61
C GLY A 416 -9.09 10.97 -15.27
N VAL A 417 -10.21 10.48 -15.78
CA VAL A 417 -11.55 10.99 -15.47
C VAL A 417 -11.94 10.55 -14.06
N VAL A 418 -12.56 11.46 -13.32
CA VAL A 418 -13.12 11.21 -11.98
C VAL A 418 -14.63 11.24 -12.04
N GLU A 419 -15.25 10.19 -11.55
CA GLU A 419 -16.70 10.09 -11.40
C GLU A 419 -17.07 10.05 -9.91
N LYS A 420 -18.26 10.56 -9.59
CA LYS A 420 -18.85 10.38 -8.27
C LYS A 420 -19.40 8.96 -8.19
N GLY A 421 -19.00 8.20 -7.20
CA GLY A 421 -19.56 6.89 -6.89
C GLY A 421 -20.60 6.97 -5.78
N ILE A 422 -20.65 5.91 -4.97
CA ILE A 422 -21.62 5.73 -3.91
C ILE A 422 -21.39 6.67 -2.73
N GLU A 423 -22.47 7.03 -2.04
CA GLU A 423 -22.43 7.75 -0.77
C GLU A 423 -22.66 6.79 0.41
N LEU A 424 -22.13 7.15 1.57
CA LEU A 424 -22.37 6.46 2.85
C LEU A 424 -23.27 7.33 3.73
N SER A 425 -23.97 6.70 4.69
CA SER A 425 -24.84 7.43 5.62
C SER A 425 -24.09 8.46 6.45
N LYS A 426 -24.79 9.52 6.84
CA LYS A 426 -24.30 10.55 7.76
C LYS A 426 -24.05 10.01 9.17
N GLY A 427 -23.27 10.72 9.94
CA GLY A 427 -22.97 10.34 11.32
C GLY A 427 -21.84 9.34 11.47
N PHE A 428 -21.17 9.00 10.37
CA PHE A 428 -20.03 8.09 10.36
C PHE A 428 -18.83 8.70 9.66
N CYS A 429 -17.64 8.42 10.16
CA CYS A 429 -16.39 8.78 9.51
C CYS A 429 -15.89 7.60 8.69
N PHE A 430 -15.65 7.83 7.42
CA PHE A 430 -15.08 6.81 6.55
C PHE A 430 -13.63 6.50 6.91
N ASP A 431 -13.30 5.22 7.03
CA ASP A 431 -11.98 4.77 7.48
C ASP A 431 -11.22 3.95 6.41
N ILE A 432 -11.80 2.85 5.94
CA ILE A 432 -11.12 1.90 5.05
C ILE A 432 -12.05 1.43 3.92
N ILE A 433 -11.44 1.21 2.77
CA ILE A 433 -12.03 0.48 1.65
C ILE A 433 -11.12 -0.68 1.27
N ARG A 434 -11.70 -1.85 1.08
CA ARG A 434 -11.01 -3.05 0.60
C ARG A 434 -11.77 -3.68 -0.54
N ALA A 435 -11.06 -4.12 -1.57
CA ALA A 435 -11.61 -4.93 -2.64
C ALA A 435 -11.33 -6.40 -2.31
N MET A 436 -12.39 -7.18 -2.13
CA MET A 436 -12.34 -8.59 -1.75
C MET A 436 -12.86 -9.44 -2.90
N ASP A 437 -12.18 -10.54 -3.21
CA ASP A 437 -12.61 -11.43 -4.28
C ASP A 437 -14.00 -12.01 -4.00
N VAL A 438 -14.84 -12.10 -5.02
CA VAL A 438 -16.17 -12.72 -4.91
C VAL A 438 -16.09 -14.24 -4.78
N LYS A 439 -15.02 -14.86 -5.31
CA LYS A 439 -14.84 -16.33 -5.34
C LYS A 439 -13.54 -16.75 -4.66
#